data_570425c41ae3b2d9f5c429848378249f
#
_entry.id   570425c41ae3b2d9f5c429848378249f
#
_cell.length_a   1.000
_cell.length_b   1.000
_cell.length_c   1.000
_cell.angle_alpha   90.00
_cell.angle_beta   90.00
_cell.angle_gamma   90.00
#
_symmetry.space_group_name_H-M   'P 1'
#
loop_
_entity.id
_entity.type
_entity.pdbx_description
1 polymer ?
#
loop_
_entity_poly.entity_id
_entity_poly.type
_entity_poly.pdbx_seq_one_letter_code
_entity_poly.pdbx_strand_id
1 'polypeptide(L)'
;HLTRGRANTLRLALSGQLGRHALTSDAVRNAMELCVSCKGCKRECPTGVDMAKMKIEFLHHWHRHHGLTLKDRLIAYLPRYAPWVARVAPAMNVLQGLAKPLLGFAAKRSLPAWRDAYIPPAAPSVSGGREVVLLVDTFNTYFEPENARAAVKVLAAAGYTVHMPRAVDGARPLCCGRTFLASGLVDEARREAQRMIAALGPYVARGVPVIGLEPSCLFTLRDEFLSMLPAGEAEPLAQQAMLFEEFIAREHDAGRLQLKLKALPQAKALLHGHCHQKAFAAMPAVRKVLALVPGLNVELIESSCCGMAGSFGYEAKHHEVSMRMAEASLLPKVRESDRDTLIVADGTSCRHQIHDGAAREAVHVARVLAAALN
;
A
#
# COMPACT_ATOMS: atom_id res chain seq x y z
N HIS A 1 24.33 -6.44 -0.80
CA HIS A 1 22.96 -5.86 -0.75
C HIS A 1 22.31 -5.87 0.65
N LEU A 2 23.12 -5.98 1.72
CA LEU A 2 22.60 -5.87 3.11
C LEU A 2 22.33 -4.41 3.47
N THR A 3 21.42 -4.18 4.43
CA THR A 3 21.09 -2.83 4.94
C THR A 3 22.32 -2.09 5.43
N ARG A 4 23.19 -2.73 6.23
CA ARG A 4 24.45 -2.15 6.70
C ARG A 4 25.37 -1.73 5.55
N GLY A 5 25.47 -2.56 4.49
CA GLY A 5 26.26 -2.23 3.30
C GLY A 5 25.75 -0.99 2.59
N ARG A 6 24.42 -0.87 2.39
CA ARG A 6 23.79 0.31 1.77
C ARG A 6 24.02 1.56 2.60
N ALA A 7 23.82 1.49 3.93
CA ALA A 7 24.05 2.60 4.84
C ALA A 7 25.52 3.06 4.80
N ASN A 8 26.47 2.11 4.78
CA ASN A 8 27.89 2.43 4.69
C ASN A 8 28.25 3.04 3.33
N THR A 9 27.68 2.54 2.23
CA THR A 9 27.89 3.12 0.90
C THR A 9 27.42 4.59 0.85
N LEU A 10 26.24 4.87 1.39
CA LEU A 10 25.73 6.26 1.49
C LEU A 10 26.62 7.13 2.38
N ARG A 11 27.06 6.63 3.52
CA ARG A 11 27.99 7.33 4.42
C ARG A 11 29.28 7.69 3.69
N LEU A 12 29.87 6.75 2.96
CA LEU A 12 31.11 6.98 2.21
C LEU A 12 30.89 7.98 1.06
N ALA A 13 29.73 7.94 0.40
CA ALA A 13 29.37 8.90 -0.63
C ALA A 13 29.22 10.33 -0.07
N LEU A 14 28.52 10.47 1.06
CA LEU A 14 28.31 11.76 1.73
C LEU A 14 29.58 12.35 2.32
N SER A 15 30.50 11.51 2.83
CA SER A 15 31.79 11.96 3.36
C SER A 15 32.84 12.28 2.29
N GLY A 16 32.48 12.14 0.99
CA GLY A 16 33.39 12.40 -0.12
C GLY A 16 34.41 11.30 -0.41
N GLN A 17 34.45 10.20 0.37
CA GLN A 17 35.42 9.11 0.21
C GLN A 17 35.22 8.33 -1.10
N LEU A 18 34.04 8.39 -1.71
CA LEU A 18 33.75 7.81 -3.02
C LEU A 18 33.82 8.84 -4.17
N GLY A 19 34.37 10.03 -3.91
CA GLY A 19 34.48 11.12 -4.87
C GLY A 19 33.29 12.09 -4.88
N ARG A 20 33.49 13.24 -5.56
CA ARG A 20 32.54 14.37 -5.53
C ARG A 20 31.15 14.07 -6.10
N HIS A 21 31.04 13.12 -7.03
CA HIS A 21 29.78 12.76 -7.71
C HIS A 21 29.22 11.41 -7.27
N ALA A 22 29.68 10.90 -6.11
CA ALA A 22 29.32 9.58 -5.63
C ALA A 22 27.80 9.38 -5.51
N LEU A 23 27.05 10.38 -5.00
CA LEU A 23 25.60 10.30 -4.84
C LEU A 23 24.82 10.17 -6.16
N THR A 24 25.45 10.50 -7.30
CA THR A 24 24.85 10.34 -8.64
C THR A 24 25.55 9.28 -9.47
N SER A 25 26.37 8.42 -8.83
CA SER A 25 27.13 7.34 -9.51
C SER A 25 26.33 6.04 -9.62
N ASP A 26 26.58 5.29 -10.69
CA ASP A 26 25.99 3.94 -10.88
C ASP A 26 26.36 2.96 -9.75
N ALA A 27 27.54 3.11 -9.15
CA ALA A 27 27.98 2.26 -8.04
C ALA A 27 27.03 2.38 -6.83
N VAL A 28 26.65 3.61 -6.44
CA VAL A 28 25.70 3.85 -5.34
C VAL A 28 24.28 3.43 -5.75
N ARG A 29 23.88 3.70 -7.01
CA ARG A 29 22.62 3.22 -7.55
C ARG A 29 22.47 1.70 -7.43
N ASN A 30 23.47 0.95 -7.88
CA ASN A 30 23.50 -0.51 -7.81
C ASN A 30 23.45 -1.02 -6.37
N ALA A 31 24.11 -0.33 -5.42
CA ALA A 31 24.01 -0.66 -4.01
C ALA A 31 22.57 -0.51 -3.46
N MET A 32 21.81 0.51 -3.93
CA MET A 32 20.43 0.79 -3.51
C MET A 32 19.38 -0.05 -4.26
N GLU A 33 19.72 -0.63 -5.42
CA GLU A 33 18.76 -1.21 -6.36
C GLU A 33 17.85 -2.26 -5.73
N LEU A 34 18.41 -3.22 -4.98
CA LEU A 34 17.64 -4.28 -4.34
C LEU A 34 17.01 -3.90 -2.99
N CYS A 35 16.99 -2.61 -2.63
CA CYS A 35 16.19 -2.15 -1.52
C CYS A 35 14.71 -2.02 -1.95
N VAL A 36 13.87 -2.88 -1.43
CA VAL A 36 12.43 -2.92 -1.74
C VAL A 36 11.58 -2.03 -0.83
N SER A 37 12.20 -1.15 -0.05
CA SER A 37 11.53 -0.20 0.85
C SER A 37 10.53 -0.84 1.83
N CYS A 38 10.80 -2.06 2.29
CA CYS A 38 9.92 -2.82 3.19
C CYS A 38 9.91 -2.32 4.64
N LYS A 39 10.78 -1.36 4.99
CA LYS A 39 10.94 -0.78 6.35
C LYS A 39 11.30 -1.79 7.46
N GLY A 40 11.64 -3.03 7.14
CA GLY A 40 12.14 -4.01 8.11
C GLY A 40 13.36 -3.50 8.88
N CYS A 41 14.26 -2.80 8.19
CA CYS A 41 15.42 -2.16 8.82
C CYS A 41 15.02 -1.13 9.91
N LYS A 42 13.99 -0.34 9.67
CA LYS A 42 13.49 0.64 10.66
C LYS A 42 12.94 -0.05 11.90
N ARG A 43 12.21 -1.15 11.72
CA ARG A 43 11.64 -1.93 12.82
C ARG A 43 12.72 -2.60 13.68
N GLU A 44 13.75 -3.16 13.02
CA GLU A 44 14.76 -4.00 13.68
C GLU A 44 15.94 -3.20 14.22
N CYS A 45 16.17 -1.97 13.71
CA CYS A 45 17.28 -1.14 14.14
C CYS A 45 16.96 -0.41 15.43
N PRO A 46 17.76 -0.59 16.51
CA PRO A 46 17.53 0.12 17.78
C PRO A 46 17.69 1.65 17.66
N THR A 47 18.41 2.12 16.65
CA THR A 47 18.59 3.55 16.36
C THR A 47 17.61 4.06 15.27
N GLY A 48 16.68 3.22 14.81
CA GLY A 48 15.62 3.63 13.88
C GLY A 48 16.10 3.97 12.46
N VAL A 49 17.19 3.38 11.97
CA VAL A 49 17.69 3.61 10.60
C VAL A 49 16.65 3.20 9.58
N ASP A 50 16.14 4.17 8.82
CA ASP A 50 15.15 3.95 7.76
C ASP A 50 15.81 4.02 6.37
N MET A 51 16.25 2.87 5.87
CA MET A 51 16.85 2.76 4.54
C MET A 51 15.87 3.10 3.41
N ALA A 52 14.56 2.96 3.64
CA ALA A 52 13.57 3.33 2.64
C ALA A 52 13.55 4.85 2.40
N LYS A 53 13.60 5.65 3.46
CA LYS A 53 13.73 7.12 3.36
C LYS A 53 15.06 7.54 2.73
N MET A 54 16.15 6.89 3.13
CA MET A 54 17.47 7.14 2.51
C MET A 54 17.49 6.82 1.02
N LYS A 55 16.79 5.76 0.58
CA LYS A 55 16.65 5.43 -0.85
C LYS A 55 15.82 6.48 -1.59
N ILE A 56 14.75 6.99 -0.99
CA ILE A 56 13.93 8.07 -1.59
C ILE A 56 14.80 9.31 -1.84
N GLU A 57 15.57 9.73 -0.85
CA GLU A 57 16.48 10.88 -0.95
C GLU A 57 17.56 10.64 -2.02
N PHE A 58 18.19 9.47 -2.02
CA PHE A 58 19.13 9.09 -3.07
C PHE A 58 18.51 9.19 -4.46
N LEU A 59 17.31 8.62 -4.66
CA LEU A 59 16.61 8.65 -5.95
C LEU A 59 16.22 10.08 -6.36
N HIS A 60 15.92 10.96 -5.40
CA HIS A 60 15.66 12.37 -5.67
C HIS A 60 16.88 13.04 -6.34
N HIS A 61 18.07 12.89 -5.76
CA HIS A 61 19.31 13.42 -6.34
C HIS A 61 19.65 12.72 -7.66
N TRP A 62 19.49 11.40 -7.74
CA TRP A 62 19.74 10.63 -8.94
C TRP A 62 18.91 11.15 -10.14
N HIS A 63 17.59 11.25 -9.98
CA HIS A 63 16.70 11.64 -11.06
C HIS A 63 16.79 13.13 -11.41
N ARG A 64 17.20 13.98 -10.50
CA ARG A 64 17.52 15.38 -10.82
C ARG A 64 18.72 15.50 -11.75
N HIS A 65 19.67 14.57 -11.67
CA HIS A 65 20.87 14.56 -12.50
C HIS A 65 20.67 13.81 -13.81
N HIS A 66 20.04 12.64 -13.80
CA HIS A 66 19.94 11.73 -14.95
C HIS A 66 18.56 11.76 -15.63
N GLY A 67 17.56 12.41 -15.04
CA GLY A 67 16.19 12.39 -15.52
C GLY A 67 15.45 11.07 -15.21
N LEU A 68 14.20 11.01 -15.65
CA LEU A 68 13.32 9.84 -15.52
C LEU A 68 13.21 9.10 -16.85
N THR A 69 13.31 7.80 -16.85
CA THR A 69 12.93 6.98 -18.00
C THR A 69 11.42 7.07 -18.25
N LEU A 70 10.96 6.71 -19.46
CA LEU A 70 9.53 6.66 -19.76
C LEU A 70 8.78 5.72 -18.80
N LYS A 71 9.35 4.55 -18.51
CA LYS A 71 8.81 3.60 -17.54
C LYS A 71 8.66 4.22 -16.15
N ASP A 72 9.72 4.86 -15.62
CA ASP A 72 9.69 5.47 -14.29
C ASP A 72 8.65 6.59 -14.22
N ARG A 73 8.52 7.35 -15.31
CA ARG A 73 7.49 8.39 -15.44
C ARG A 73 6.08 7.81 -15.43
N LEU A 74 5.82 6.74 -16.18
CA LEU A 74 4.53 6.06 -16.18
C LEU A 74 4.17 5.50 -14.80
N ILE A 75 5.12 4.91 -14.09
CA ILE A 75 4.91 4.39 -12.73
C ILE A 75 4.64 5.51 -11.74
N ALA A 76 5.49 6.55 -11.74
CA ALA A 76 5.39 7.65 -10.79
C ALA A 76 4.07 8.41 -10.92
N TYR A 77 3.67 8.72 -12.16
CA TYR A 77 2.49 9.53 -12.46
C TYR A 77 1.19 8.73 -12.60
N LEU A 78 1.21 7.42 -12.30
CA LEU A 78 0.02 6.56 -12.32
C LEU A 78 -1.23 7.20 -11.70
N PRO A 79 -1.19 7.80 -10.51
CA PRO A 79 -2.39 8.39 -9.90
C PRO A 79 -2.99 9.55 -10.69
N ARG A 80 -2.19 10.23 -11.50
CA ARG A 80 -2.64 11.40 -12.28
C ARG A 80 -3.36 11.02 -13.56
N TYR A 81 -2.94 9.96 -14.24
CA TYR A 81 -3.59 9.53 -15.48
C TYR A 81 -4.61 8.40 -15.28
N ALA A 82 -4.60 7.72 -14.14
CA ALA A 82 -5.52 6.64 -13.82
C ALA A 82 -7.01 6.99 -14.06
N PRO A 83 -7.51 8.19 -13.70
CA PRO A 83 -8.90 8.57 -13.97
C PRO A 83 -9.29 8.55 -15.45
N TRP A 84 -8.33 8.84 -16.34
CA TRP A 84 -8.56 8.85 -17.78
C TRP A 84 -8.48 7.45 -18.38
N VAL A 85 -7.47 6.69 -17.97
CA VAL A 85 -7.24 5.33 -18.45
C VAL A 85 -8.36 4.38 -18.02
N ALA A 86 -8.88 4.51 -16.81
CA ALA A 86 -9.97 3.69 -16.32
C ALA A 86 -11.27 3.83 -17.15
N ARG A 87 -11.46 4.95 -17.84
CA ARG A 87 -12.63 5.14 -18.74
C ARG A 87 -12.59 4.25 -19.99
N VAL A 88 -11.41 3.77 -20.34
CA VAL A 88 -11.16 2.90 -21.49
C VAL A 88 -10.49 1.59 -21.05
N ALA A 89 -10.80 1.12 -19.85
CA ALA A 89 -10.18 -0.02 -19.20
C ALA A 89 -10.05 -1.28 -20.08
N PRO A 90 -11.08 -1.74 -20.83
CA PRO A 90 -10.95 -2.94 -21.66
C PRO A 90 -9.86 -2.81 -22.72
N ALA A 91 -9.81 -1.67 -23.44
CA ALA A 91 -8.79 -1.42 -24.45
C ALA A 91 -7.38 -1.30 -23.82
N MET A 92 -7.28 -0.63 -22.68
CA MET A 92 -6.01 -0.48 -21.97
C MET A 92 -5.47 -1.79 -21.40
N ASN A 93 -6.32 -2.71 -20.97
CA ASN A 93 -5.91 -4.04 -20.53
C ASN A 93 -5.26 -4.86 -21.67
N VAL A 94 -5.75 -4.73 -22.88
CA VAL A 94 -5.11 -5.34 -24.06
C VAL A 94 -3.79 -4.63 -24.39
N LEU A 95 -3.83 -3.29 -24.49
CA LEU A 95 -2.66 -2.50 -24.88
C LEU A 95 -1.48 -2.64 -23.92
N GLN A 96 -1.73 -2.64 -22.61
CA GLN A 96 -0.66 -2.81 -21.61
C GLN A 96 0.01 -4.18 -21.73
N GLY A 97 -0.73 -5.23 -22.09
CA GLY A 97 -0.17 -6.55 -22.34
C GLY A 97 0.83 -6.55 -23.50
N LEU A 98 0.53 -5.84 -24.58
CA LEU A 98 1.41 -5.69 -25.75
C LEU A 98 2.61 -4.78 -25.47
N ALA A 99 2.41 -3.69 -24.72
CA ALA A 99 3.47 -2.72 -24.40
C ALA A 99 4.45 -3.22 -23.32
N LYS A 100 4.09 -4.25 -22.57
CA LYS A 100 4.84 -4.77 -21.41
C LYS A 100 6.33 -5.05 -21.71
N PRO A 101 6.72 -5.79 -22.76
CA PRO A 101 8.12 -6.03 -23.06
C PRO A 101 8.88 -4.77 -23.46
N LEU A 102 8.24 -3.87 -24.22
CA LEU A 102 8.84 -2.61 -24.70
C LEU A 102 9.17 -1.66 -23.54
N LEU A 103 8.39 -1.73 -22.46
CA LEU A 103 8.60 -0.94 -21.24
C LEU A 103 9.51 -1.62 -20.22
N GLY A 104 10.09 -2.78 -20.54
CA GLY A 104 11.01 -3.51 -19.67
C GLY A 104 10.33 -4.21 -18.48
N PHE A 105 9.03 -4.50 -18.58
CA PHE A 105 8.34 -5.37 -17.64
C PHE A 105 8.53 -6.85 -17.97
N ALA A 106 8.50 -7.69 -16.94
CA ALA A 106 8.69 -9.12 -17.09
C ALA A 106 7.54 -9.76 -17.88
N ALA A 107 7.87 -10.52 -18.91
CA ALA A 107 6.87 -11.19 -19.75
C ALA A 107 5.95 -12.14 -18.95
N LYS A 108 6.53 -12.80 -17.94
CA LYS A 108 5.82 -13.75 -17.05
C LYS A 108 4.91 -13.11 -15.99
N ARG A 109 4.96 -11.78 -15.82
CA ARG A 109 4.10 -11.07 -14.86
C ARG A 109 2.78 -10.67 -15.50
N SER A 110 1.66 -10.87 -14.82
CA SER A 110 0.45 -10.12 -15.10
C SER A 110 0.63 -8.67 -14.65
N LEU A 111 0.07 -7.70 -15.37
CA LEU A 111 -0.05 -6.33 -14.86
C LEU A 111 -1.42 -6.16 -14.20
N PRO A 112 -1.56 -5.25 -13.22
CA PRO A 112 -2.85 -4.97 -12.61
C PRO A 112 -3.89 -4.62 -13.68
N ALA A 113 -5.02 -5.32 -13.66
CA ALA A 113 -6.08 -5.08 -14.62
C ALA A 113 -6.84 -3.79 -14.26
N TRP A 114 -6.98 -2.88 -15.20
CA TRP A 114 -7.84 -1.72 -15.08
C TRP A 114 -9.29 -2.15 -14.90
N ARG A 115 -9.99 -1.53 -13.96
CA ARG A 115 -11.40 -1.76 -13.65
C ARG A 115 -12.18 -0.47 -13.78
N ASP A 116 -13.50 -0.58 -13.82
CA ASP A 116 -14.37 0.57 -13.64
C ASP A 116 -14.09 1.20 -12.29
N ALA A 117 -13.85 2.51 -12.31
CA ALA A 117 -13.46 3.24 -11.12
C ALA A 117 -14.52 3.11 -10.01
N TYR A 118 -14.07 2.95 -8.77
CA TYR A 118 -14.96 3.10 -7.63
C TYR A 118 -15.44 4.54 -7.55
N ILE A 119 -16.75 4.72 -7.67
CA ILE A 119 -17.41 6.02 -7.51
C ILE A 119 -18.06 6.04 -6.14
N PRO A 120 -17.61 6.94 -5.22
CA PRO A 120 -18.26 7.10 -3.94
C PRO A 120 -19.73 7.46 -4.09
N PRO A 121 -20.65 6.93 -3.24
CA PRO A 121 -22.04 7.35 -3.22
C PRO A 121 -22.15 8.85 -2.96
N ALA A 122 -23.19 9.49 -3.49
CA ALA A 122 -23.39 10.93 -3.39
C ALA A 122 -23.71 11.40 -1.95
N ALA A 123 -24.26 10.51 -1.13
CA ALA A 123 -24.62 10.77 0.27
C ALA A 123 -23.90 9.76 1.20
N PRO A 124 -23.67 10.11 2.48
CA PRO A 124 -23.19 9.16 3.48
C PRO A 124 -24.13 7.96 3.59
N SER A 125 -23.57 6.79 3.86
CA SER A 125 -24.31 5.52 3.90
C SER A 125 -25.33 5.45 5.06
N VAL A 126 -25.09 6.23 6.13
CA VAL A 126 -25.95 6.30 7.32
C VAL A 126 -25.98 7.75 7.79
N SER A 127 -27.17 8.30 8.07
CA SER A 127 -27.33 9.64 8.65
C SER A 127 -27.37 9.53 10.18
N GLY A 128 -26.61 10.39 10.88
CA GLY A 128 -26.62 10.46 12.35
C GLY A 128 -25.76 9.43 13.07
N GLY A 129 -24.99 8.60 12.35
CA GLY A 129 -23.99 7.69 12.93
C GLY A 129 -22.69 8.38 13.32
N ARG A 130 -21.80 7.64 14.00
CA ARG A 130 -20.43 8.11 14.26
C ARG A 130 -19.70 8.28 12.93
N GLU A 131 -18.99 9.39 12.81
CA GLU A 131 -18.32 9.74 11.54
C GLU A 131 -16.99 8.99 11.37
N VAL A 132 -16.68 8.65 10.14
CA VAL A 132 -15.37 8.13 9.72
C VAL A 132 -15.06 8.60 8.30
N VAL A 133 -13.82 8.93 8.03
CA VAL A 133 -13.33 9.16 6.67
C VAL A 133 -12.73 7.88 6.11
N LEU A 134 -13.20 7.43 4.96
CA LEU A 134 -12.56 6.37 4.18
C LEU A 134 -11.75 7.00 3.04
N LEU A 135 -10.44 6.88 3.15
CA LEU A 135 -9.50 7.28 2.09
C LEU A 135 -9.35 6.12 1.09
N VAL A 136 -10.02 6.25 -0.06
CA VAL A 136 -9.89 5.26 -1.13
C VAL A 136 -8.70 5.65 -2.01
N ASP A 137 -7.63 4.90 -1.94
CA ASP A 137 -6.41 5.11 -2.70
C ASP A 137 -6.55 4.70 -4.18
N THR A 138 -5.55 5.03 -4.98
CA THR A 138 -5.53 4.76 -6.43
C THR A 138 -5.73 3.29 -6.77
N PHE A 139 -5.17 2.37 -5.99
CA PHE A 139 -5.27 0.93 -6.27
C PHE A 139 -6.67 0.41 -5.99
N ASN A 140 -7.25 0.79 -4.86
CA ASN A 140 -8.63 0.44 -4.49
C ASN A 140 -9.68 1.24 -5.26
N THR A 141 -9.29 2.27 -6.02
CA THR A 141 -10.20 2.99 -6.93
C THR A 141 -10.26 2.35 -8.30
N TYR A 142 -9.11 2.00 -8.90
CA TYR A 142 -9.02 1.69 -10.33
C TYR A 142 -8.65 0.24 -10.65
N PHE A 143 -8.18 -0.53 -9.68
CA PHE A 143 -7.74 -1.91 -9.89
C PHE A 143 -8.50 -2.93 -9.04
N GLU A 144 -8.84 -2.59 -7.79
CA GLU A 144 -9.52 -3.48 -6.85
C GLU A 144 -10.68 -2.77 -6.13
N PRO A 145 -11.66 -2.20 -6.87
CA PRO A 145 -12.76 -1.38 -6.31
C PRO A 145 -13.67 -2.15 -5.34
N GLU A 146 -13.66 -3.47 -5.40
CA GLU A 146 -14.39 -4.36 -4.49
C GLU A 146 -13.91 -4.24 -3.04
N ASN A 147 -12.67 -3.87 -2.78
CA ASN A 147 -12.16 -3.64 -1.42
C ASN A 147 -12.80 -2.41 -0.79
N ALA A 148 -12.92 -1.31 -1.56
CA ALA A 148 -13.60 -0.09 -1.12
C ALA A 148 -15.10 -0.32 -0.89
N ARG A 149 -15.77 -1.03 -1.81
CA ARG A 149 -17.19 -1.42 -1.65
C ARG A 149 -17.41 -2.24 -0.39
N ALA A 150 -16.53 -3.21 -0.13
CA ALA A 150 -16.57 -4.05 1.05
C ALA A 150 -16.37 -3.25 2.34
N ALA A 151 -15.39 -2.36 2.37
CA ALA A 151 -15.12 -1.50 3.53
C ALA A 151 -16.33 -0.60 3.86
N VAL A 152 -16.92 0.05 2.85
CA VAL A 152 -18.13 0.85 3.02
C VAL A 152 -19.28 0.02 3.56
N LYS A 153 -19.50 -1.19 3.02
CA LYS A 153 -20.56 -2.11 3.48
C LYS A 153 -20.37 -2.47 4.96
N VAL A 154 -19.15 -2.79 5.37
CA VAL A 154 -18.85 -3.15 6.77
C VAL A 154 -19.03 -1.94 7.71
N LEU A 155 -18.50 -0.77 7.34
CA LEU A 155 -18.61 0.44 8.15
C LEU A 155 -20.06 0.88 8.29
N ALA A 156 -20.85 0.83 7.22
CA ALA A 156 -22.28 1.14 7.26
C ALA A 156 -23.06 0.16 8.13
N ALA A 157 -22.77 -1.15 8.02
CA ALA A 157 -23.38 -2.19 8.86
C ALA A 157 -23.02 -2.00 10.36
N ALA A 158 -21.86 -1.42 10.65
CA ALA A 158 -21.43 -1.05 11.99
C ALA A 158 -22.00 0.30 12.48
N GLY A 159 -22.87 0.96 11.71
CA GLY A 159 -23.53 2.20 12.08
C GLY A 159 -22.68 3.47 11.91
N TYR A 160 -21.64 3.43 11.04
CA TYR A 160 -20.82 4.61 10.76
C TYR A 160 -21.33 5.41 9.56
N THR A 161 -21.25 6.74 9.70
CA THR A 161 -21.39 7.68 8.58
C THR A 161 -20.03 7.76 7.87
N VAL A 162 -19.93 7.23 6.66
CA VAL A 162 -18.69 7.14 5.90
C VAL A 162 -18.55 8.34 4.97
N HIS A 163 -17.53 9.16 5.22
CA HIS A 163 -17.16 10.28 4.37
C HIS A 163 -16.02 9.88 3.44
N MET A 164 -16.09 10.29 2.17
CA MET A 164 -15.03 10.11 1.19
C MET A 164 -14.69 11.47 0.56
N PRO A 165 -13.84 12.27 1.21
CA PRO A 165 -13.52 13.61 0.77
C PRO A 165 -12.91 13.64 -0.62
N ARG A 166 -13.27 14.67 -1.38
CA ARG A 166 -12.64 14.99 -2.65
C ARG A 166 -11.56 16.04 -2.45
N ALA A 167 -10.64 16.15 -3.39
CA ALA A 167 -9.65 17.21 -3.37
C ALA A 167 -10.35 18.58 -3.44
N VAL A 168 -9.87 19.52 -2.62
CA VAL A 168 -10.43 20.90 -2.54
C VAL A 168 -10.27 21.62 -3.88
N ASP A 169 -9.18 21.34 -4.61
CA ASP A 169 -8.91 21.93 -5.93
C ASP A 169 -9.81 21.37 -7.05
N GLY A 170 -10.62 20.35 -6.78
CA GLY A 170 -11.51 19.72 -7.76
C GLY A 170 -10.82 19.08 -8.97
N ALA A 171 -9.48 19.16 -9.05
CA ALA A 171 -8.74 18.83 -10.26
C ALA A 171 -8.62 17.32 -10.51
N ARG A 172 -8.24 16.56 -9.50
CA ARG A 172 -8.02 15.11 -9.58
C ARG A 172 -8.21 14.43 -8.21
N PRO A 173 -8.42 13.11 -8.16
CA PRO A 173 -8.53 12.37 -6.91
C PRO A 173 -7.35 12.61 -5.96
N LEU A 174 -7.58 12.43 -4.67
CA LEU A 174 -6.56 12.48 -3.64
C LEU A 174 -5.59 11.29 -3.80
N CYS A 175 -4.32 11.54 -3.54
CA CYS A 175 -3.28 10.52 -3.57
C CYS A 175 -2.31 10.75 -2.41
N CYS A 176 -1.84 9.67 -1.79
CA CYS A 176 -0.83 9.73 -0.73
C CYS A 176 0.58 10.11 -1.23
N GLY A 177 0.81 10.15 -2.54
CA GLY A 177 2.12 10.44 -3.13
C GLY A 177 3.10 9.28 -3.13
N ARG A 178 2.69 8.06 -2.74
CA ARG A 178 3.58 6.90 -2.61
C ARG A 178 4.32 6.53 -3.89
N THR A 179 3.67 6.63 -5.05
CA THR A 179 4.31 6.32 -6.34
C THR A 179 5.40 7.34 -6.69
N PHE A 180 5.19 8.61 -6.36
CA PHE A 180 6.20 9.67 -6.50
C PHE A 180 7.40 9.43 -5.57
N LEU A 181 7.15 9.10 -4.31
CA LEU A 181 8.23 8.78 -3.35
C LEU A 181 9.04 7.57 -3.79
N ALA A 182 8.39 6.51 -4.26
CA ALA A 182 9.08 5.32 -4.76
C ALA A 182 10.02 5.64 -5.94
N SER A 183 9.73 6.70 -6.69
CA SER A 183 10.55 7.21 -7.80
C SER A 183 11.43 8.41 -7.40
N GLY A 184 11.55 8.76 -6.12
CA GLY A 184 12.36 9.90 -5.66
C GLY A 184 11.83 11.29 -6.04
N LEU A 185 10.57 11.39 -6.48
CA LEU A 185 9.93 12.66 -6.84
C LEU A 185 9.32 13.32 -5.59
N VAL A 186 10.19 13.73 -4.67
CA VAL A 186 9.81 14.25 -3.35
C VAL A 186 8.92 15.49 -3.45
N ASP A 187 9.23 16.42 -4.39
CA ASP A 187 8.45 17.64 -4.56
C ASP A 187 7.03 17.36 -5.07
N GLU A 188 6.85 16.36 -5.94
CA GLU A 188 5.52 15.91 -6.38
C GLU A 188 4.75 15.26 -5.22
N ALA A 189 5.42 14.41 -4.43
CA ALA A 189 4.83 13.80 -3.25
C ALA A 189 4.40 14.83 -2.21
N ARG A 190 5.21 15.88 -1.99
CA ARG A 190 4.88 17.00 -1.09
C ARG A 190 3.61 17.73 -1.52
N ARG A 191 3.45 17.98 -2.82
CA ARG A 191 2.22 18.57 -3.37
C ARG A 191 0.99 17.70 -3.12
N GLU A 192 1.11 16.37 -3.30
CA GLU A 192 0.01 15.45 -2.98
C GLU A 192 -0.29 15.44 -1.48
N ALA A 193 0.73 15.49 -0.62
CA ALA A 193 0.56 15.56 0.83
C ALA A 193 -0.20 16.83 1.26
N GLN A 194 0.15 17.99 0.71
CA GLN A 194 -0.55 19.25 0.98
C GLN A 194 -2.02 19.21 0.52
N ARG A 195 -2.31 18.62 -0.65
CA ARG A 195 -3.68 18.41 -1.12
C ARG A 195 -4.47 17.50 -0.17
N MET A 196 -3.82 16.45 0.33
CA MET A 196 -4.41 15.51 1.28
C MET A 196 -4.75 16.21 2.59
N ILE A 197 -3.81 16.99 3.16
CA ILE A 197 -4.03 17.76 4.40
C ILE A 197 -5.16 18.77 4.21
N ALA A 198 -5.19 19.49 3.10
CA ALA A 198 -6.26 20.47 2.83
C ALA A 198 -7.65 19.81 2.79
N ALA A 199 -7.77 18.64 2.18
CA ALA A 199 -9.04 17.93 2.06
C ALA A 199 -9.49 17.25 3.36
N LEU A 200 -8.54 16.72 4.14
CA LEU A 200 -8.82 15.96 5.36
C LEU A 200 -8.84 16.83 6.61
N GLY A 201 -8.22 18.01 6.59
CA GLY A 201 -8.09 18.92 7.72
C GLY A 201 -9.40 19.21 8.45
N PRO A 202 -10.52 19.53 7.79
CA PRO A 202 -11.80 19.77 8.46
C PRO A 202 -12.33 18.57 9.25
N TYR A 203 -12.04 17.35 8.82
CA TYR A 203 -12.41 16.12 9.55
C TYR A 203 -11.46 15.87 10.71
N VAL A 204 -10.15 16.00 10.46
CA VAL A 204 -9.10 15.82 11.47
C VAL A 204 -9.29 16.79 12.64
N ALA A 205 -9.64 18.05 12.36
CA ALA A 205 -9.91 19.07 13.38
C ALA A 205 -11.10 18.71 14.29
N ARG A 206 -12.04 17.89 13.81
CA ARG A 206 -13.17 17.37 14.60
C ARG A 206 -12.86 16.02 15.28
N GLY A 207 -11.64 15.49 15.13
CA GLY A 207 -11.24 14.20 15.68
C GLY A 207 -11.82 13.00 14.91
N VAL A 208 -12.30 13.21 13.68
CA VAL A 208 -12.84 12.11 12.85
C VAL A 208 -11.72 11.21 12.36
N PRO A 209 -11.78 9.89 12.62
CA PRO A 209 -10.76 8.96 12.16
C PRO A 209 -10.65 8.92 10.64
N VAL A 210 -9.41 8.81 10.13
CA VAL A 210 -9.10 8.63 8.71
C VAL A 210 -8.64 7.21 8.47
N ILE A 211 -9.42 6.44 7.71
CA ILE A 211 -9.20 5.02 7.46
C ILE A 211 -8.65 4.81 6.05
N GLY A 212 -7.64 3.96 5.90
CA GLY A 212 -7.12 3.53 4.59
C GLY A 212 -7.13 2.01 4.45
N LEU A 213 -7.12 1.54 3.21
CA LEU A 213 -7.16 0.12 2.86
C LEU A 213 -5.78 -0.40 2.42
N GLU A 214 -5.03 0.37 1.63
CA GLU A 214 -3.70 -0.03 1.17
C GLU A 214 -2.64 0.36 2.21
N PRO A 215 -1.95 -0.62 2.83
CA PRO A 215 -0.99 -0.32 3.89
C PRO A 215 0.13 0.63 3.48
N SER A 216 0.62 0.51 2.24
CA SER A 216 1.69 1.39 1.75
C SER A 216 1.22 2.83 1.59
N CYS A 217 -0.04 3.05 1.24
CA CYS A 217 -0.63 4.37 1.12
C CYS A 217 -0.90 5.00 2.49
N LEU A 218 -1.56 4.26 3.39
CA LEU A 218 -1.90 4.80 4.70
C LEU A 218 -0.67 5.12 5.53
N PHE A 219 0.31 4.21 5.59
CA PHE A 219 1.52 4.48 6.36
C PHE A 219 2.38 5.61 5.79
N THR A 220 2.18 6.01 4.54
CA THR A 220 2.78 7.25 4.01
C THR A 220 2.29 8.48 4.78
N LEU A 221 1.01 8.53 5.18
CA LEU A 221 0.47 9.62 6.00
C LEU A 221 1.06 9.64 7.42
N ARG A 222 1.36 8.45 7.96
CA ARG A 222 1.88 8.30 9.35
C ARG A 222 3.39 8.41 9.46
N ASP A 223 4.14 8.36 8.36
CA ASP A 223 5.60 8.30 8.39
C ASP A 223 6.25 9.29 7.43
N GLU A 224 6.08 9.15 6.12
CA GLU A 224 6.76 10.01 5.17
C GLU A 224 6.26 11.45 5.22
N PHE A 225 4.97 11.71 5.45
CA PHE A 225 4.43 13.06 5.59
C PHE A 225 5.13 13.83 6.71
N LEU A 226 5.39 13.18 7.85
CA LEU A 226 6.11 13.77 8.99
C LEU A 226 7.54 14.21 8.67
N SER A 227 8.14 13.64 7.61
CA SER A 227 9.51 14.01 7.19
C SER A 227 9.55 14.92 5.97
N MET A 228 8.44 15.04 5.22
CA MET A 228 8.37 15.86 4.01
C MET A 228 7.83 17.26 4.25
N LEU A 229 6.97 17.40 5.25
CA LEU A 229 6.25 18.63 5.55
C LEU A 229 6.85 19.33 6.76
N PRO A 230 6.62 20.63 6.93
CA PRO A 230 7.01 21.34 8.12
C PRO A 230 6.46 20.69 9.40
N ALA A 231 7.21 20.82 10.49
CA ALA A 231 6.78 20.31 11.79
C ALA A 231 5.42 20.89 12.21
N GLY A 232 4.53 20.05 12.75
CA GLY A 232 3.19 20.43 13.18
C GLY A 232 2.11 20.36 12.08
N GLU A 233 2.49 20.29 10.79
CA GLU A 233 1.53 20.31 9.71
C GLU A 233 0.89 18.92 9.46
N ALA A 234 1.68 17.86 9.56
CA ALA A 234 1.25 16.49 9.26
C ALA A 234 0.81 15.70 10.50
N GLU A 235 1.26 16.07 11.69
CA GLU A 235 1.04 15.33 12.94
C GLU A 235 -0.46 15.10 13.25
N PRO A 236 -1.36 16.09 13.12
CA PRO A 236 -2.78 15.86 13.40
C PRO A 236 -3.40 14.78 12.50
N LEU A 237 -3.05 14.79 11.21
CA LEU A 237 -3.50 13.77 10.28
C LEU A 237 -2.86 12.40 10.59
N ALA A 238 -1.56 12.37 10.87
CA ALA A 238 -0.84 11.14 11.19
C ALA A 238 -1.40 10.43 12.43
N GLN A 239 -1.85 11.18 13.42
CA GLN A 239 -2.48 10.65 14.64
C GLN A 239 -3.90 10.07 14.40
N GLN A 240 -4.65 10.63 13.45
CA GLN A 240 -6.00 10.17 13.11
C GLN A 240 -6.00 9.08 12.02
N ALA A 241 -4.90 8.92 11.29
CA ALA A 241 -4.79 7.95 10.21
C ALA A 241 -4.54 6.53 10.73
N MET A 242 -5.36 5.58 10.32
CA MET A 242 -5.22 4.17 10.68
C MET A 242 -5.70 3.24 9.56
N LEU A 243 -5.20 2.01 9.55
CA LEU A 243 -5.72 0.99 8.66
C LEU A 243 -7.17 0.62 9.04
N PHE A 244 -7.92 0.12 8.07
CA PHE A 244 -9.29 -0.36 8.28
C PHE A 244 -9.35 -1.35 9.45
N GLU A 245 -8.45 -2.31 9.50
CA GLU A 245 -8.38 -3.32 10.55
C GLU A 245 -7.94 -2.72 11.91
N GLU A 246 -7.07 -1.72 11.93
CA GLU A 246 -6.73 -1.01 13.17
C GLU A 246 -7.96 -0.28 13.74
N PHE A 247 -8.76 0.32 12.86
CA PHE A 247 -10.00 0.98 13.26
C PHE A 247 -11.03 0.00 13.81
N ILE A 248 -11.31 -1.09 13.09
CA ILE A 248 -12.29 -2.11 13.52
C ILE A 248 -11.86 -2.73 14.84
N ALA A 249 -10.57 -3.07 15.00
CA ALA A 249 -10.04 -3.62 16.24
C ALA A 249 -10.20 -2.64 17.42
N ARG A 250 -9.87 -1.36 17.21
CA ARG A 250 -10.02 -0.31 18.21
C ARG A 250 -11.49 -0.13 18.66
N GLU A 251 -12.41 -0.11 17.71
CA GLU A 251 -13.83 0.06 17.99
C GLU A 251 -14.43 -1.17 18.69
N HIS A 252 -13.92 -2.36 18.35
CA HIS A 252 -14.28 -3.59 19.05
C HIS A 252 -13.78 -3.57 20.51
N ASP A 253 -12.51 -3.24 20.75
CA ASP A 253 -11.93 -3.20 22.11
C ASP A 253 -12.64 -2.17 23.01
N ALA A 254 -13.13 -1.10 22.41
CA ALA A 254 -13.88 -0.06 23.11
C ALA A 254 -15.37 -0.41 23.30
N GLY A 255 -15.82 -1.59 22.89
CA GLY A 255 -17.22 -2.02 22.99
C GLY A 255 -18.18 -1.21 22.08
N ARG A 256 -17.65 -0.50 21.08
CA ARG A 256 -18.42 0.37 20.21
C ARG A 256 -18.76 -0.24 18.85
N LEU A 257 -18.14 -1.37 18.51
CA LEU A 257 -18.39 -2.04 17.24
C LEU A 257 -19.66 -2.89 17.31
N GLN A 258 -20.64 -2.56 16.49
CA GLN A 258 -21.89 -3.30 16.37
C GLN A 258 -21.93 -4.03 15.01
N LEU A 259 -21.25 -5.16 14.91
CA LEU A 259 -21.26 -6.02 13.73
C LEU A 259 -21.87 -7.38 14.08
N LYS A 260 -22.86 -7.81 13.28
CA LYS A 260 -23.39 -9.17 13.32
C LYS A 260 -22.74 -9.97 12.19
N LEU A 261 -21.86 -10.88 12.58
CA LEU A 261 -21.12 -11.72 11.64
C LEU A 261 -21.59 -13.18 11.76
N LYS A 262 -21.66 -13.85 10.62
CA LYS A 262 -21.91 -15.29 10.49
C LYS A 262 -20.64 -16.02 10.07
N ALA A 263 -20.63 -17.34 10.29
CA ALA A 263 -19.56 -18.19 9.79
C ALA A 263 -19.49 -18.14 8.26
N LEU A 264 -18.26 -18.20 7.74
CA LEU A 264 -17.99 -18.35 6.32
C LEU A 264 -18.00 -19.85 5.94
N PRO A 265 -18.17 -20.16 4.63
CA PRO A 265 -17.97 -21.54 4.15
C PRO A 265 -16.54 -22.03 4.42
N GLN A 266 -15.55 -21.14 4.42
CA GLN A 266 -14.16 -21.44 4.74
C GLN A 266 -13.96 -21.46 6.26
N ALA A 267 -13.49 -22.57 6.78
CA ALA A 267 -13.13 -22.70 8.21
C ALA A 267 -11.69 -22.27 8.53
N LYS A 268 -10.84 -22.13 7.49
CA LYS A 268 -9.41 -21.81 7.63
C LYS A 268 -9.02 -20.64 6.75
N ALA A 269 -8.17 -19.75 7.29
CA ALA A 269 -7.54 -18.67 6.56
C ALA A 269 -6.03 -18.65 6.77
N LEU A 270 -5.27 -18.45 5.69
CA LEU A 270 -3.86 -18.13 5.73
C LEU A 270 -3.68 -16.62 5.55
N LEU A 271 -3.07 -15.97 6.55
CA LEU A 271 -2.84 -14.54 6.55
C LEU A 271 -1.39 -14.21 6.18
N HIS A 272 -1.18 -13.47 5.10
CA HIS A 272 0.09 -12.84 4.79
C HIS A 272 0.07 -11.36 5.16
N GLY A 273 0.88 -10.96 6.14
CA GLY A 273 1.03 -9.56 6.53
C GLY A 273 1.84 -8.76 5.52
N HIS A 274 1.34 -7.60 5.13
CA HIS A 274 2.10 -6.64 4.33
C HIS A 274 3.34 -6.16 5.11
N CYS A 275 4.46 -5.90 4.41
CA CYS A 275 5.72 -5.51 5.06
C CYS A 275 5.58 -4.24 5.92
N HIS A 276 4.78 -3.26 5.49
CA HIS A 276 4.50 -2.08 6.29
C HIS A 276 3.60 -2.37 7.50
N GLN A 277 2.60 -3.27 7.40
CA GLN A 277 1.84 -3.72 8.58
C GLN A 277 2.76 -4.34 9.64
N LYS A 278 3.73 -5.15 9.20
CA LYS A 278 4.76 -5.72 10.09
C LYS A 278 5.68 -4.65 10.68
N ALA A 279 6.14 -3.70 9.85
CA ALA A 279 7.06 -2.65 10.28
C ALA A 279 6.44 -1.66 11.27
N PHE A 280 5.13 -1.42 11.19
CA PHE A 280 4.38 -0.51 12.07
C PHE A 280 3.51 -1.23 13.11
N ALA A 281 3.79 -2.51 13.38
CA ALA A 281 3.12 -3.32 14.40
C ALA A 281 1.60 -3.43 14.27
N ALA A 282 1.06 -3.36 13.03
CA ALA A 282 -0.39 -3.45 12.79
C ALA A 282 -0.93 -4.89 12.74
N MET A 283 -0.08 -5.92 12.70
CA MET A 283 -0.48 -7.32 12.55
C MET A 283 -1.42 -7.84 13.66
N PRO A 284 -1.29 -7.44 14.94
CA PRO A 284 -2.24 -7.84 15.97
C PRO A 284 -3.68 -7.42 15.66
N ALA A 285 -3.87 -6.21 15.11
CA ALA A 285 -5.19 -5.71 14.71
C ALA A 285 -5.79 -6.54 13.57
N VAL A 286 -5.00 -6.88 12.55
CA VAL A 286 -5.45 -7.74 11.43
C VAL A 286 -5.95 -9.10 11.94
N ARG A 287 -5.16 -9.76 12.81
CA ARG A 287 -5.53 -11.04 13.40
C ARG A 287 -6.80 -10.95 14.25
N LYS A 288 -6.90 -9.92 15.09
CA LYS A 288 -8.05 -9.66 15.93
C LYS A 288 -9.33 -9.52 15.10
N VAL A 289 -9.28 -8.74 14.05
CA VAL A 289 -10.43 -8.48 13.17
C VAL A 289 -10.89 -9.74 12.44
N LEU A 290 -9.97 -10.54 11.95
CA LEU A 290 -10.32 -11.83 11.33
C LEU A 290 -10.91 -12.82 12.35
N ALA A 291 -10.46 -12.80 13.62
CA ALA A 291 -10.99 -13.63 14.68
C ALA A 291 -12.43 -13.27 15.10
N LEU A 292 -12.96 -12.11 14.65
CA LEU A 292 -14.38 -11.75 14.84
C LEU A 292 -15.33 -12.63 14.00
N VAL A 293 -14.81 -13.25 12.93
CA VAL A 293 -15.61 -14.13 12.06
C VAL A 293 -15.79 -15.50 12.75
N PRO A 294 -17.03 -15.91 13.07
CA PRO A 294 -17.27 -17.14 13.79
C PRO A 294 -16.72 -18.35 13.06
N GLY A 295 -15.98 -19.20 13.77
CA GLY A 295 -15.43 -20.47 13.26
C GLY A 295 -14.25 -20.33 12.30
N LEU A 296 -13.75 -19.12 12.00
CA LEU A 296 -12.59 -18.92 11.13
C LEU A 296 -11.27 -19.10 11.90
N ASN A 297 -10.54 -20.16 11.61
CA ASN A 297 -9.18 -20.38 12.13
C ASN A 297 -8.15 -19.65 11.27
N VAL A 298 -7.43 -18.68 11.85
CA VAL A 298 -6.47 -17.81 11.15
C VAL A 298 -5.04 -18.20 11.48
N GLU A 299 -4.33 -18.72 10.49
CA GLU A 299 -2.90 -19.03 10.56
C GLU A 299 -2.07 -17.92 9.90
N LEU A 300 -1.09 -17.36 10.62
CA LEU A 300 -0.17 -16.37 10.07
C LEU A 300 0.95 -17.06 9.29
N ILE A 301 1.18 -16.63 8.04
CA ILE A 301 2.35 -17.06 7.28
C ILE A 301 3.57 -16.30 7.80
N GLU A 302 4.51 -17.04 8.40
CA GLU A 302 5.80 -16.48 8.81
C GLU A 302 6.66 -16.19 7.59
N SER A 303 6.57 -14.96 7.11
CA SER A 303 7.24 -14.49 5.89
C SER A 303 7.80 -13.09 6.06
N SER A 304 8.82 -12.74 5.26
CA SER A 304 9.33 -11.38 5.16
C SER A 304 8.51 -10.54 4.15
N CYS A 305 9.14 -9.99 3.13
CA CYS A 305 8.45 -9.29 2.03
C CYS A 305 7.93 -10.31 1.00
N CYS A 306 6.78 -10.02 0.39
CA CYS A 306 6.26 -10.81 -0.74
C CYS A 306 7.12 -10.73 -2.00
N GLY A 307 8.08 -9.80 -2.07
CA GLY A 307 8.96 -9.61 -3.21
C GLY A 307 8.43 -8.73 -4.34
N MET A 308 7.12 -8.43 -4.38
CA MET A 308 6.56 -7.56 -5.43
C MET A 308 6.98 -6.09 -5.25
N ALA A 309 6.77 -5.52 -4.05
CA ALA A 309 7.24 -4.19 -3.66
C ALA A 309 6.94 -3.08 -4.70
N GLY A 310 5.68 -2.82 -4.97
CA GLY A 310 5.26 -1.85 -5.98
C GLY A 310 5.68 -2.29 -7.38
N SER A 311 6.41 -1.44 -8.11
CA SER A 311 6.88 -1.75 -9.48
C SER A 311 8.05 -2.73 -9.55
N PHE A 312 8.78 -2.94 -8.46
CA PHE A 312 10.01 -3.74 -8.44
C PHE A 312 9.83 -5.15 -9.02
N GLY A 313 8.83 -5.89 -8.57
CA GLY A 313 8.59 -7.26 -9.01
C GLY A 313 8.01 -7.38 -10.43
N TYR A 314 7.52 -6.29 -11.02
CA TYR A 314 7.08 -6.27 -12.41
C TYR A 314 8.23 -6.07 -13.39
N GLU A 315 9.36 -5.49 -12.96
CA GLU A 315 10.50 -5.23 -13.84
C GLU A 315 11.22 -6.54 -14.23
N ALA A 316 11.54 -6.68 -15.53
CA ALA A 316 12.19 -7.87 -16.06
C ALA A 316 13.51 -8.20 -15.33
N LYS A 317 14.33 -7.18 -15.04
CA LYS A 317 15.61 -7.32 -14.34
C LYS A 317 15.50 -7.74 -12.87
N HIS A 318 14.33 -7.51 -12.23
CA HIS A 318 14.11 -7.82 -10.82
C HIS A 318 13.20 -9.04 -10.60
N HIS A 319 12.61 -9.56 -11.67
CA HIS A 319 11.62 -10.64 -11.58
C HIS A 319 12.16 -11.87 -10.82
N GLU A 320 13.37 -12.30 -11.14
CA GLU A 320 13.97 -13.47 -10.48
C GLU A 320 14.18 -13.24 -8.98
N VAL A 321 14.71 -12.08 -8.60
CA VAL A 321 14.91 -11.72 -7.19
C VAL A 321 13.56 -11.61 -6.48
N SER A 322 12.55 -11.01 -7.11
CA SER A 322 11.18 -10.92 -6.60
C SER A 322 10.59 -12.30 -6.32
N MET A 323 10.75 -13.24 -7.26
CA MET A 323 10.26 -14.62 -7.09
C MET A 323 11.03 -15.36 -5.99
N ARG A 324 12.36 -15.24 -5.93
CA ARG A 324 13.15 -15.84 -4.83
C ARG A 324 12.72 -15.34 -3.46
N MET A 325 12.39 -14.06 -3.32
CA MET A 325 11.87 -13.51 -2.06
C MET A 325 10.53 -14.14 -1.67
N ALA A 326 9.63 -14.33 -2.63
CA ALA A 326 8.33 -14.93 -2.40
C ALA A 326 8.42 -16.44 -2.13
N GLU A 327 9.32 -17.13 -2.82
CA GLU A 327 9.58 -18.57 -2.66
C GLU A 327 10.26 -18.92 -1.34
N ALA A 328 10.86 -17.94 -0.64
CA ALA A 328 11.50 -18.19 0.64
C ALA A 328 10.52 -18.70 1.72
N SER A 329 9.23 -18.34 1.63
CA SER A 329 8.20 -18.79 2.59
C SER A 329 6.76 -18.60 2.11
N LEU A 330 6.44 -17.48 1.46
CA LEU A 330 5.06 -17.13 1.12
C LEU A 330 4.41 -18.10 0.15
N LEU A 331 5.00 -18.28 -1.04
CA LEU A 331 4.38 -19.06 -2.12
C LEU A 331 4.32 -20.55 -1.81
N PRO A 332 5.35 -21.20 -1.23
CA PRO A 332 5.24 -22.60 -0.81
C PRO A 332 4.07 -22.81 0.15
N LYS A 333 3.96 -21.99 1.20
CA LYS A 333 2.88 -22.11 2.19
C LYS A 333 1.49 -21.93 1.59
N VAL A 334 1.33 -21.02 0.62
CA VAL A 334 0.06 -20.82 -0.09
C VAL A 334 -0.27 -22.02 -0.99
N ARG A 335 0.71 -22.57 -1.70
CA ARG A 335 0.49 -23.75 -2.59
C ARG A 335 0.19 -25.03 -1.85
N GLU A 336 0.79 -25.20 -0.65
CA GLU A 336 0.56 -26.36 0.22
C GLU A 336 -0.81 -26.33 0.90
N SER A 337 -1.48 -25.18 0.94
CA SER A 337 -2.77 -25.06 1.60
C SER A 337 -3.91 -25.68 0.77
N ASP A 338 -4.92 -26.19 1.46
CA ASP A 338 -6.12 -26.73 0.82
C ASP A 338 -6.81 -25.68 -0.06
N ARG A 339 -7.52 -26.14 -1.09
CA ARG A 339 -8.16 -25.24 -2.06
C ARG A 339 -9.24 -24.34 -1.46
N ASP A 340 -9.92 -24.82 -0.43
CA ASP A 340 -10.95 -24.11 0.32
C ASP A 340 -10.37 -23.16 1.38
N THR A 341 -9.06 -23.23 1.66
CA THR A 341 -8.39 -22.27 2.56
C THR A 341 -8.44 -20.88 1.98
N LEU A 342 -8.97 -19.92 2.74
CA LEU A 342 -9.02 -18.51 2.39
C LEU A 342 -7.62 -17.90 2.49
N ILE A 343 -7.14 -17.25 1.44
CA ILE A 343 -5.87 -16.53 1.47
C ILE A 343 -6.16 -15.04 1.70
N VAL A 344 -5.56 -14.46 2.75
CA VAL A 344 -5.80 -13.07 3.14
C VAL A 344 -4.52 -12.25 3.06
N ALA A 345 -4.58 -11.12 2.37
CA ALA A 345 -3.48 -10.16 2.27
C ALA A 345 -4.02 -8.75 1.93
N ASP A 346 -3.66 -7.73 2.71
CA ASP A 346 -4.22 -6.38 2.53
C ASP A 346 -3.48 -5.53 1.48
N GLY A 347 -2.24 -5.85 1.18
CA GLY A 347 -1.48 -5.12 0.15
C GLY A 347 -1.78 -5.61 -1.26
N THR A 348 -2.10 -4.72 -2.19
CA THR A 348 -2.26 -5.01 -3.62
C THR A 348 -1.07 -5.76 -4.19
N SER A 349 0.15 -5.32 -3.89
CA SER A 349 1.39 -6.00 -4.30
C SER A 349 1.47 -7.45 -3.80
N CYS A 350 0.99 -7.73 -2.58
CA CYS A 350 1.00 -9.07 -2.00
C CYS A 350 -0.01 -9.98 -2.72
N ARG A 351 -1.22 -9.48 -2.98
CA ARG A 351 -2.25 -10.24 -3.71
C ARG A 351 -1.79 -10.59 -5.13
N HIS A 352 -1.20 -9.63 -5.85
CA HIS A 352 -0.61 -9.89 -7.17
C HIS A 352 0.51 -10.92 -7.14
N GLN A 353 1.40 -10.88 -6.14
CA GLN A 353 2.46 -11.86 -5.99
C GLN A 353 1.91 -13.28 -5.77
N ILE A 354 0.87 -13.40 -4.94
CA ILE A 354 0.21 -14.68 -4.66
C ILE A 354 -0.51 -15.21 -5.92
N HIS A 355 -1.23 -14.31 -6.62
CA HIS A 355 -1.90 -14.66 -7.87
C HIS A 355 -0.91 -15.20 -8.92
N ASP A 356 0.14 -14.46 -9.23
CA ASP A 356 1.11 -14.83 -10.25
C ASP A 356 1.97 -16.05 -9.86
N GLY A 357 2.33 -16.17 -8.58
CA GLY A 357 3.30 -17.18 -8.13
C GLY A 357 2.67 -18.48 -7.62
N ALA A 358 1.42 -18.45 -7.17
CA ALA A 358 0.73 -19.61 -6.61
C ALA A 358 -0.58 -19.97 -7.32
N ALA A 359 -1.02 -19.18 -8.33
CA ALA A 359 -2.31 -19.31 -9.00
C ALA A 359 -3.49 -19.38 -8.00
N ARG A 360 -3.41 -18.60 -6.91
CA ARG A 360 -4.42 -18.50 -5.85
C ARG A 360 -4.88 -17.06 -5.71
N GLU A 361 -6.17 -16.87 -5.53
CA GLU A 361 -6.71 -15.55 -5.20
C GLU A 361 -6.55 -15.26 -3.71
N ALA A 362 -6.04 -14.05 -3.41
CA ALA A 362 -5.99 -13.53 -2.06
C ALA A 362 -6.95 -12.35 -1.93
N VAL A 363 -7.56 -12.20 -0.76
CA VAL A 363 -8.57 -11.16 -0.51
C VAL A 363 -8.14 -10.21 0.60
N HIS A 364 -8.62 -8.98 0.54
CA HIS A 364 -8.46 -7.98 1.59
C HIS A 364 -9.36 -8.31 2.81
N VAL A 365 -8.92 -8.00 4.03
CA VAL A 365 -9.70 -8.21 5.28
C VAL A 365 -11.11 -7.61 5.20
N ALA A 366 -11.27 -6.44 4.60
CA ALA A 366 -12.59 -5.83 4.42
C ALA A 366 -13.56 -6.72 3.64
N ARG A 367 -13.06 -7.46 2.62
CA ARG A 367 -13.88 -8.41 1.85
C ARG A 367 -14.28 -9.63 2.68
N VAL A 368 -13.39 -10.10 3.55
CA VAL A 368 -13.68 -11.20 4.48
C VAL A 368 -14.84 -10.81 5.41
N LEU A 369 -14.73 -9.65 6.05
CA LEU A 369 -15.80 -9.16 6.92
C LEU A 369 -17.11 -8.91 6.17
N ALA A 370 -17.04 -8.30 4.97
CA ALA A 370 -18.23 -8.03 4.16
C ALA A 370 -18.96 -9.30 3.70
N ALA A 371 -18.23 -10.40 3.48
CA ALA A 371 -18.80 -11.71 3.17
C ALA A 371 -19.41 -12.39 4.41
N ALA A 372 -18.89 -12.10 5.60
CA ALA A 372 -19.38 -12.62 6.88
C ALA A 372 -20.55 -11.81 7.46
N LEU A 373 -20.96 -10.68 6.88
CA LEU A 373 -22.13 -9.93 7.33
C LEU A 373 -23.41 -10.75 7.18
N ASN A 374 -24.29 -10.68 8.22
CA ASN A 374 -25.63 -11.28 8.19
C ASN A 374 -26.56 -10.53 7.25
#